data_25ab27d22bb5bcfeb1e721927d7316bf
#
_entry.id   25ab27d22bb5bcfeb1e721927d7316bf
#
_cell.length_a   1.000
_cell.length_b   1.000
_cell.length_c   1.000
_cell.angle_alpha   90.00
_cell.angle_beta   90.00
_cell.angle_gamma   90.00
#
_symmetry.space_group_name_H-M   'P 1'
#
loop_
_entity.id
_entity.type
_entity.pdbx_description
1 polymer ?
#
loop_
_entity_poly.entity_id
_entity_poly.type
_entity_poly.pdbx_seq_one_letter_code
_entity_poly.pdbx_strand_id
1 'polypeptide(L)' 'MSTIENLVYSAYEHGQRDNLFKEVQKVKVEHPNMPLEDIYQKAYSNVMKT' A
#
# COMPACT_ATOMS: atom_id res chain seq x y z
N MET A 1 15.12 7.63 -3.69
CA MET A 1 14.11 7.04 -2.81
C MET A 1 12.85 6.76 -3.59
N SER A 2 12.20 5.65 -3.35
CA SER A 2 11.01 5.32 -4.10
C SER A 2 9.75 5.67 -3.30
N THR A 3 8.68 5.98 -4.03
CA THR A 3 7.38 6.25 -3.43
C THR A 3 6.91 5.05 -2.60
N ILE A 4 7.17 3.83 -3.10
CA ILE A 4 6.78 2.61 -2.41
C ILE A 4 7.47 2.53 -1.04
N GLU A 5 8.76 2.79 -0.98
CA GLU A 5 9.50 2.77 0.28
C GLU A 5 8.95 3.78 1.27
N ASN A 6 8.63 4.98 0.78
CA ASN A 6 8.07 6.04 1.63
C ASN A 6 6.73 5.63 2.22
N LEU A 7 5.88 5.01 1.41
CA LEU A 7 4.56 4.56 1.86
C LEU A 7 4.68 3.44 2.90
N VAL A 8 5.57 2.48 2.65
CA VAL A 8 5.80 1.38 3.58
C VAL A 8 6.33 1.91 4.91
N TYR A 9 7.28 2.82 4.85
CA TYR A 9 7.86 3.41 6.06
C TYR A 9 6.80 4.15 6.86
N SER A 10 5.99 4.96 6.19
CA SER A 10 4.92 5.72 6.85
C SER A 10 3.91 4.78 7.51
N ALA A 11 3.51 3.73 6.82
CA ALA A 11 2.59 2.75 7.38
C ALA A 11 3.20 2.05 8.58
N TYR A 12 4.50 1.75 8.52
CA TYR A 12 5.21 1.13 9.64
C TYR A 12 5.17 2.03 10.87
N GLU A 13 5.43 3.31 10.69
CA GLU A 13 5.41 4.26 11.80
C GLU A 13 4.03 4.38 12.45
N HIS A 14 2.97 4.14 11.69
CA HIS A 14 1.61 4.19 12.21
C HIS A 14 1.10 2.82 12.65
N GLY A 15 1.97 1.82 12.70
CA GLY A 15 1.57 0.47 13.09
C GLY A 15 0.68 -0.23 12.08
N GLN A 16 0.69 0.22 10.82
CA GLN A 16 -0.18 -0.30 9.77
C GLN A 16 0.56 -1.09 8.69
N ARG A 17 1.80 -1.45 8.95
CA ARG A 17 2.61 -2.16 7.96
C ARG A 17 1.97 -3.46 7.48
N ASP A 18 1.49 -4.27 8.42
CA ASP A 18 0.88 -5.54 8.05
C ASP A 18 -0.42 -5.34 7.27
N ASN A 19 -1.21 -4.35 7.69
CA ASN A 19 -2.44 -4.01 7.00
C ASN A 19 -2.15 -3.49 5.58
N LEU A 20 -1.08 -2.71 5.44
CA LEU A 20 -0.69 -2.23 4.11
C LEU A 20 -0.39 -3.40 3.17
N PHE A 21 0.38 -4.37 3.63
CA PHE A 21 0.72 -5.52 2.79
C PHE A 21 -0.51 -6.36 2.44
N LYS A 22 -1.45 -6.49 3.37
CA LYS A 22 -2.71 -7.19 3.07
C LYS A 22 -3.49 -6.46 1.98
N GLU A 23 -3.59 -5.14 2.08
CA GLU A 23 -4.29 -4.34 1.07
C GLU A 23 -3.56 -4.39 -0.27
N VAL A 24 -2.23 -4.39 -0.26
CA VAL A 24 -1.46 -4.51 -1.50
C VAL A 24 -1.84 -5.80 -2.23
N GLN A 25 -1.91 -6.91 -1.52
CA GLN A 25 -2.29 -8.18 -2.13
C GLN A 25 -3.71 -8.12 -2.70
N LYS A 26 -4.63 -7.53 -1.95
CA LYS A 26 -6.02 -7.39 -2.38
C LYS A 26 -6.12 -6.54 -3.64
N VAL A 27 -5.47 -5.39 -3.65
CA VAL A 27 -5.50 -4.48 -4.81
C VAL A 27 -4.86 -5.16 -6.01
N LYS A 28 -3.78 -5.90 -5.80
CA LYS A 28 -3.08 -6.60 -6.86
C LYS A 28 -3.97 -7.63 -7.54
N VAL A 29 -4.77 -8.35 -6.75
CA VAL A 29 -5.71 -9.33 -7.29
C VAL A 29 -6.83 -8.65 -8.08
N GLU A 30 -7.32 -7.52 -7.57
CA GLU A 30 -8.39 -6.78 -8.23
C GLU A 30 -7.91 -6.04 -9.48
N HIS A 31 -6.64 -5.62 -9.50
CA HIS A 31 -6.08 -4.80 -10.58
C HIS A 31 -4.72 -5.35 -11.01
N PRO A 32 -4.69 -6.54 -11.66
CA PRO A 32 -3.43 -7.20 -11.97
C PRO A 32 -2.54 -6.42 -12.96
N ASN A 33 -3.12 -5.50 -13.72
CA ASN A 33 -2.37 -4.70 -14.69
C ASN A 33 -1.94 -3.34 -14.16
N MET A 34 -2.29 -3.02 -12.91
CA MET A 34 -1.93 -1.73 -12.31
C MET A 34 -0.44 -1.70 -11.99
N PRO A 35 0.26 -0.58 -12.27
CA PRO A 35 1.66 -0.45 -11.88
C PRO A 35 1.82 -0.61 -10.36
N LEU A 36 2.95 -1.17 -9.96
CA LEU A 36 3.20 -1.48 -8.55
C LEU A 36 3.10 -0.24 -7.66
N GLU A 37 3.62 0.89 -8.14
CA GLU A 37 3.54 2.15 -7.41
C GLU A 37 2.09 2.56 -7.14
N ASP A 38 1.25 2.42 -8.16
CA ASP A 38 -0.18 2.75 -8.01
C ASP A 38 -0.87 1.80 -7.04
N ILE A 39 -0.50 0.51 -7.09
CA ILE A 39 -1.04 -0.48 -6.17
C ILE A 39 -0.74 -0.09 -4.73
N TYR A 40 0.50 0.30 -4.45
CA TYR A 40 0.89 0.70 -3.10
C TYR A 40 0.20 1.99 -2.66
N GLN A 41 0.05 2.95 -3.56
CA GLN A 41 -0.65 4.20 -3.24
C GLN A 41 -2.11 3.94 -2.91
N LYS A 42 -2.77 3.10 -3.70
CA LYS A 42 -4.17 2.75 -3.44
C LYS A 42 -4.31 1.99 -2.13
N ALA A 43 -3.44 1.03 -1.90
CA ALA A 43 -3.45 0.26 -0.66
C ALA A 43 -3.22 1.16 0.56
N TYR A 44 -2.26 2.06 0.46
CA TYR A 44 -1.97 3.01 1.52
C TYR A 44 -3.19 3.88 1.84
N SER A 45 -3.82 4.41 0.80
CA SER A 45 -5.02 5.23 0.97
C SER A 45 -6.14 4.44 1.66
N ASN A 46 -6.32 3.18 1.29
CA ASN A 46 -7.34 2.32 1.90
C ASN A 46 -7.06 2.08 3.38
N VAL A 47 -5.80 1.84 3.72
CA VAL A 47 -5.41 1.54 5.10
C VAL A 47 -5.52 2.78 5.99
N MET A 48 -5.14 3.93 5.48
CA MET A 48 -5.12 5.17 6.25
C MET A 48 -6.43 5.93 6.22
N LYS A 49 -7.42 5.40 5.56
CA LYS A 49 -8.69 6.11 5.31
C LYS A 49 -9.64 6.12 6.51
N THR A 50 -9.39 5.37 7.52
CA THR A 50 -10.27 5.28 8.69
C THR A 50 -10.18 6.51 9.59
#